data_6ffa00b0cbcc63d8ccf128b1064e6470
#
_entry.id   6ffa00b0cbcc63d8ccf128b1064e6470
#
_cell.length_a   1.000
_cell.length_b   1.000
_cell.length_c   1.000
_cell.angle_alpha   90.00
_cell.angle_beta   90.00
_cell.angle_gamma   90.00
#
_symmetry.space_group_name_H-M   'P 1'
#
loop_
_entity.id
_entity.type
_entity.pdbx_description
1 polymer ?
#
loop_
_entity_poly.entity_id
_entity_poly.type
_entity_poly.pdbx_seq_one_letter_code
_entity_poly.pdbx_strand_id
1 'polypeptide(L)'
;MTAGKIRMGLIAAGMALGMSVGAQAQVMPGRAHIYPAIEAADADIHAALVEAHKTHKRVILDFGGDWCGDCQVLNIYFHQSPNAELLEKNFVLVDVNIGRMDANLEIAHKYGVPVTKGVPALSVLDDHGKVLYAQTNEFADMRHMQATSVTEFLNKWKP
;
A
#
# COMPACT_ATOMS: atom_id res chain seq x y z
N MET A 1 54.93 60.06 47.33
CA MET A 1 55.32 58.88 46.54
C MET A 1 54.37 57.75 46.94
N THR A 2 53.26 57.61 46.32
CA THR A 2 52.26 56.61 46.68
C THR A 2 51.73 55.98 45.42
N ALA A 3 52.09 54.68 45.25
CA ALA A 3 51.70 53.90 44.09
C ALA A 3 50.24 53.40 44.22
N GLY A 4 49.41 53.83 43.31
CA GLY A 4 48.01 53.33 43.19
C GLY A 4 47.96 51.97 42.57
N LYS A 5 47.33 51.00 43.26
CA LYS A 5 47.06 49.66 42.74
C LYS A 5 45.71 49.69 41.98
N ILE A 6 45.78 49.50 40.67
CA ILE A 6 44.58 49.26 39.86
C ILE A 6 44.17 47.82 40.00
N ARG A 7 42.94 47.59 40.53
CA ARG A 7 42.32 46.26 40.55
C ARG A 7 41.53 46.07 39.26
N MET A 8 41.99 45.16 38.42
CA MET A 8 41.30 44.74 37.21
C MET A 8 40.31 43.65 37.56
N GLY A 9 39.04 43.99 37.52
CA GLY A 9 37.95 43.03 37.75
C GLY A 9 37.73 42.18 36.50
N LEU A 10 37.87 40.85 36.63
CA LEU A 10 37.43 39.93 35.59
C LEU A 10 35.91 39.81 35.60
N ILE A 11 35.28 40.21 34.49
CA ILE A 11 33.86 39.94 34.23
C ILE A 11 33.82 38.60 33.51
N ALA A 12 33.40 37.55 34.22
CA ALA A 12 33.10 36.27 33.60
C ALA A 12 31.74 36.34 32.88
N ALA A 13 31.78 36.40 31.56
CA ALA A 13 30.59 36.28 30.73
C ALA A 13 30.20 34.80 30.61
N GLY A 14 29.22 34.37 31.37
CA GLY A 14 28.60 33.07 31.26
C GLY A 14 27.76 32.97 29.97
N MET A 15 28.27 32.23 28.96
CA MET A 15 27.47 31.80 27.79
C MET A 15 26.56 30.66 28.22
N ALA A 16 25.28 30.96 28.42
CA ALA A 16 24.24 29.96 28.54
C ALA A 16 23.96 29.41 27.13
N LEU A 17 24.46 28.20 26.83
CA LEU A 17 24.01 27.43 25.65
C LEU A 17 22.56 27.00 25.90
N GLY A 18 21.63 27.70 25.30
CA GLY A 18 20.25 27.26 25.20
C GLY A 18 20.15 26.07 24.25
N MET A 19 20.05 24.85 24.79
CA MET A 19 19.65 23.67 24.03
C MET A 19 18.17 23.82 23.66
N SER A 20 17.89 24.29 22.45
CA SER A 20 16.57 24.18 21.85
C SER A 20 16.31 22.71 21.54
N VAL A 21 15.57 22.03 22.39
CA VAL A 21 14.99 20.71 22.08
C VAL A 21 13.95 20.96 21.00
N GLY A 22 14.34 20.79 19.75
CA GLY A 22 13.42 20.75 18.64
C GLY A 22 12.49 19.55 18.84
N ALA A 23 11.21 19.82 19.11
CA ALA A 23 10.18 18.81 19.09
C ALA A 23 10.11 18.25 17.66
N GLN A 24 10.75 17.11 17.42
CA GLN A 24 10.54 16.36 16.21
C GLN A 24 9.12 15.85 16.26
N ALA A 25 8.24 16.46 15.47
CA ALA A 25 6.93 15.90 15.20
C ALA A 25 7.15 14.51 14.63
N GLN A 26 6.84 13.49 15.42
CA GLN A 26 6.80 12.11 14.93
C GLN A 26 5.64 12.05 13.94
N VAL A 27 5.97 12.05 12.66
CA VAL A 27 5.01 11.75 11.61
C VAL A 27 4.62 10.29 11.83
N MET A 28 3.44 10.08 12.43
CA MET A 28 2.83 8.77 12.47
C MET A 28 2.71 8.32 11.01
N PRO A 29 3.20 7.12 10.65
CA PRO A 29 2.99 6.63 9.30
C PRO A 29 1.48 6.58 9.05
N GLY A 30 0.98 7.51 8.25
CA GLY A 30 -0.40 7.52 7.78
C GLY A 30 -0.66 6.28 6.96
N ARG A 31 -1.92 5.95 6.74
CA ARG A 31 -2.29 4.91 5.77
C ARG A 31 -1.71 5.29 4.42
N ALA A 32 -1.14 4.30 3.73
CA ALA A 32 -0.69 4.52 2.36
C ALA A 32 -1.89 4.84 1.46
N HIS A 33 -1.70 5.74 0.51
CA HIS A 33 -2.64 5.93 -0.58
C HIS A 33 -2.34 4.89 -1.64
N ILE A 34 -3.17 3.86 -1.70
CA ILE A 34 -3.01 2.67 -2.55
C ILE A 34 -3.96 2.75 -3.73
N TYR A 35 -5.23 3.01 -3.42
CA TYR A 35 -6.31 2.93 -4.39
C TYR A 35 -6.46 4.25 -5.15
N PRO A 36 -6.47 4.23 -6.50
CA PRO A 36 -6.63 5.41 -7.33
C PRO A 36 -8.03 6.03 -7.20
N ALA A 37 -8.31 7.07 -7.99
CA ALA A 37 -9.66 7.63 -8.06
C ALA A 37 -10.68 6.58 -8.50
N ILE A 38 -11.90 6.66 -7.98
CA ILE A 38 -12.98 5.69 -8.27
C ILE A 38 -13.22 5.55 -9.77
N GLU A 39 -13.17 6.66 -10.49
CA GLU A 39 -13.45 6.75 -11.93
C GLU A 39 -12.36 6.13 -12.82
N ALA A 40 -11.19 5.84 -12.25
CA ALA A 40 -10.06 5.27 -12.98
C ALA A 40 -10.22 3.76 -13.27
N ALA A 41 -11.07 3.07 -12.54
CA ALA A 41 -11.13 1.60 -12.51
C ALA A 41 -11.24 0.94 -13.90
N ASP A 42 -12.19 1.38 -14.74
CA ASP A 42 -12.35 0.79 -16.08
C ASP A 42 -11.13 1.04 -16.98
N ALA A 43 -10.54 2.24 -16.92
CA ALA A 43 -9.38 2.59 -17.72
C ALA A 43 -8.14 1.81 -17.25
N ASP A 44 -7.93 1.68 -15.95
CA ASP A 44 -6.81 0.95 -15.36
C ASP A 44 -6.90 -0.55 -15.65
N ILE A 45 -8.09 -1.15 -15.54
CA ILE A 45 -8.33 -2.55 -15.91
C ILE A 45 -8.05 -2.77 -17.41
N HIS A 46 -8.53 -1.86 -18.26
CA HIS A 46 -8.26 -1.96 -19.71
C HIS A 46 -6.76 -1.88 -20.01
N ALA A 47 -6.06 -0.92 -19.41
CA ALA A 47 -4.61 -0.77 -19.59
C ALA A 47 -3.85 -2.01 -19.11
N ALA A 48 -4.23 -2.56 -17.96
CA ALA A 48 -3.64 -3.77 -17.41
C ALA A 48 -3.83 -5.00 -18.32
N LEU A 49 -5.00 -5.16 -18.92
CA LEU A 49 -5.26 -6.25 -19.88
C LEU A 49 -4.42 -6.10 -21.15
N VAL A 50 -4.27 -4.86 -21.65
CA VAL A 50 -3.41 -4.59 -22.82
C VAL A 50 -1.94 -4.93 -22.50
N GLU A 51 -1.46 -4.59 -21.31
CA GLU A 51 -0.12 -4.93 -20.86
C GLU A 51 0.04 -6.43 -20.64
N ALA A 52 -0.89 -7.05 -19.93
CA ALA A 52 -0.88 -8.48 -19.67
C ALA A 52 -0.83 -9.30 -20.98
N HIS A 53 -1.61 -8.91 -22.00
CA HIS A 53 -1.60 -9.55 -23.31
C HIS A 53 -0.24 -9.43 -24.01
N LYS A 54 0.41 -8.25 -23.94
CA LYS A 54 1.74 -8.04 -24.55
C LYS A 54 2.85 -8.79 -23.84
N THR A 55 2.73 -8.97 -22.52
CA THR A 55 3.79 -9.52 -21.68
C THR A 55 3.53 -10.96 -21.24
N HIS A 56 2.40 -11.55 -21.64
CA HIS A 56 1.94 -12.89 -21.24
C HIS A 56 1.82 -13.06 -19.72
N LYS A 57 1.44 -11.98 -19.04
CA LYS A 57 1.14 -11.96 -17.60
C LYS A 57 -0.34 -12.19 -17.34
N ARG A 58 -0.69 -12.47 -16.09
CA ARG A 58 -2.07 -12.43 -15.61
C ARG A 58 -2.38 -11.09 -14.98
N VAL A 59 -3.67 -10.76 -14.83
CA VAL A 59 -4.10 -9.56 -14.11
C VAL A 59 -4.65 -9.97 -12.76
N ILE A 60 -4.23 -9.27 -11.71
CA ILE A 60 -4.88 -9.34 -10.39
C ILE A 60 -5.68 -8.05 -10.22
N LEU A 61 -6.98 -8.18 -9.96
CA LEU A 61 -7.82 -7.07 -9.52
C LEU A 61 -7.95 -7.15 -8.00
N ASP A 62 -7.51 -6.12 -7.28
CA ASP A 62 -7.65 -5.97 -5.83
C ASP A 62 -8.73 -4.94 -5.52
N PHE A 63 -9.88 -5.41 -5.05
CA PHE A 63 -11.01 -4.55 -4.69
C PHE A 63 -10.89 -4.14 -3.22
N GLY A 64 -10.83 -2.84 -2.97
CA GLY A 64 -10.69 -2.31 -1.62
C GLY A 64 -10.73 -0.79 -1.55
N GLY A 65 -10.04 -0.23 -0.57
CA GLY A 65 -9.92 1.23 -0.38
C GLY A 65 -8.94 1.58 0.73
N ASP A 66 -8.40 2.78 0.70
CA ASP A 66 -7.37 3.24 1.66
C ASP A 66 -7.82 3.18 3.13
N TRP A 67 -9.13 3.20 3.39
CA TRP A 67 -9.70 3.07 4.73
C TRP A 67 -9.60 1.65 5.32
N CYS A 68 -9.40 0.63 4.48
CA CYS A 68 -9.40 -0.77 4.85
C CYS A 68 -8.04 -1.17 5.43
N GLY A 69 -8.01 -1.59 6.69
CA GLY A 69 -6.77 -2.00 7.37
C GLY A 69 -6.17 -3.28 6.78
N ASP A 70 -7.00 -4.24 6.38
CA ASP A 70 -6.55 -5.50 5.77
C ASP A 70 -6.00 -5.26 4.36
N CYS A 71 -6.55 -4.29 3.61
CA CYS A 71 -6.03 -3.88 2.31
C CYS A 71 -4.62 -3.26 2.43
N GLN A 72 -4.38 -2.46 3.48
CA GLN A 72 -3.05 -1.92 3.76
C GLN A 72 -2.02 -3.04 4.05
N VAL A 73 -2.42 -4.09 4.77
CA VAL A 73 -1.56 -5.25 5.05
C VAL A 73 -1.30 -6.06 3.78
N LEU A 74 -2.31 -6.30 2.96
CA LEU A 74 -2.16 -7.00 1.68
C LEU A 74 -1.18 -6.26 0.78
N ASN A 75 -1.32 -4.94 0.65
CA ASN A 75 -0.39 -4.12 -0.13
C ASN A 75 1.06 -4.24 0.37
N ILE A 76 1.29 -4.22 1.70
CA ILE A 76 2.63 -4.46 2.27
C ILE A 76 3.14 -5.83 1.84
N TYR A 77 2.32 -6.88 1.92
CA TYR A 77 2.74 -8.23 1.57
C TYR A 77 2.97 -8.43 0.07
N PHE A 78 2.23 -7.75 -0.79
CA PHE A 78 2.50 -7.76 -2.24
C PHE A 78 3.85 -7.12 -2.58
N HIS A 79 4.25 -6.07 -1.86
CA HIS A 79 5.44 -5.27 -2.18
C HIS A 79 6.68 -5.63 -1.36
N GLN A 80 6.65 -6.72 -0.58
CA GLN A 80 7.83 -7.25 0.09
C GLN A 80 8.34 -8.53 -0.58
N SER A 81 9.67 -8.74 -0.55
CA SER A 81 10.30 -9.98 -1.05
C SER A 81 9.81 -11.22 -0.27
N PRO A 82 9.56 -12.38 -0.93
CA PRO A 82 9.73 -12.64 -2.35
C PRO A 82 8.48 -12.33 -3.21
N ASN A 83 7.42 -11.78 -2.62
CA ASN A 83 6.15 -11.55 -3.31
C ASN A 83 6.27 -10.46 -4.38
N ALA A 84 7.07 -9.41 -4.13
CA ALA A 84 7.27 -8.32 -5.08
C ALA A 84 7.83 -8.85 -6.41
N GLU A 85 8.83 -9.72 -6.37
CA GLU A 85 9.45 -10.32 -7.56
C GLU A 85 8.49 -11.27 -8.28
N LEU A 86 7.68 -12.04 -7.52
CA LEU A 86 6.65 -12.91 -8.10
C LEU A 86 5.56 -12.10 -8.79
N LEU A 87 5.13 -11.01 -8.16
CA LEU A 87 4.12 -10.10 -8.70
C LEU A 87 4.62 -9.45 -9.98
N GLU A 88 5.79 -8.77 -9.91
CA GLU A 88 6.38 -8.08 -11.06
C GLU A 88 6.59 -9.01 -12.24
N LYS A 89 7.06 -10.23 -12.02
CA LYS A 89 7.35 -11.18 -13.09
C LYS A 89 6.10 -11.72 -13.78
N ASN A 90 5.02 -11.95 -13.04
CA ASN A 90 3.92 -12.81 -13.50
C ASN A 90 2.57 -12.09 -13.63
N PHE A 91 2.42 -10.90 -13.04
CA PHE A 91 1.13 -10.26 -12.94
C PHE A 91 1.19 -8.77 -13.28
N VAL A 92 0.04 -8.23 -13.64
CA VAL A 92 -0.27 -6.80 -13.61
C VAL A 92 -1.31 -6.61 -12.50
N LEU A 93 -0.96 -5.87 -11.45
CA LEU A 93 -1.86 -5.58 -10.33
C LEU A 93 -2.68 -4.32 -10.64
N VAL A 94 -3.97 -4.36 -10.36
CA VAL A 94 -4.89 -3.22 -10.45
C VAL A 94 -5.62 -3.08 -9.13
N ASP A 95 -5.42 -1.97 -8.46
CA ASP A 95 -6.15 -1.61 -7.25
C ASP A 95 -7.46 -0.92 -7.65
N VAL A 96 -8.59 -1.56 -7.37
CA VAL A 96 -9.93 -1.08 -7.72
C VAL A 96 -10.61 -0.45 -6.51
N ASN A 97 -10.71 0.87 -6.52
CA ASN A 97 -11.34 1.63 -5.44
C ASN A 97 -12.85 1.42 -5.41
N ILE A 98 -13.35 0.84 -4.31
CA ILE A 98 -14.81 0.62 -4.12
C ILE A 98 -15.48 1.67 -3.23
N GLY A 99 -14.87 2.85 -3.09
CA GLY A 99 -15.39 3.91 -2.23
C GLY A 99 -15.47 3.46 -0.77
N ARG A 100 -16.62 3.63 -0.16
CA ARG A 100 -16.97 3.08 1.17
C ARG A 100 -17.88 1.87 1.02
N MET A 101 -17.61 0.98 0.10
CA MET A 101 -18.46 -0.15 -0.33
C MET A 101 -19.67 0.31 -1.15
N ASP A 102 -19.53 1.41 -1.88
CA ASP A 102 -20.62 2.07 -2.61
C ASP A 102 -20.26 2.48 -4.05
N ALA A 103 -19.03 2.13 -4.50
CA ALA A 103 -18.55 2.43 -5.84
C ALA A 103 -17.96 1.18 -6.51
N ASN A 104 -17.98 1.12 -7.85
CA ASN A 104 -17.41 0.05 -8.68
C ASN A 104 -17.92 -1.37 -8.32
N LEU A 105 -19.10 -1.47 -7.71
CA LEU A 105 -19.69 -2.76 -7.31
C LEU A 105 -20.10 -3.60 -8.52
N GLU A 106 -20.49 -2.96 -9.60
CA GLU A 106 -20.80 -3.61 -10.88
C GLU A 106 -19.53 -4.22 -11.51
N ILE A 107 -18.38 -3.57 -11.35
CA ILE A 107 -17.08 -4.12 -11.79
C ILE A 107 -16.72 -5.35 -10.95
N ALA A 108 -16.86 -5.27 -9.62
CA ALA A 108 -16.63 -6.42 -8.74
C ALA A 108 -17.54 -7.60 -9.11
N HIS A 109 -18.83 -7.34 -9.35
CA HIS A 109 -19.80 -8.34 -9.79
C HIS A 109 -19.43 -8.96 -11.15
N LYS A 110 -19.03 -8.13 -12.12
CA LYS A 110 -18.56 -8.57 -13.45
C LYS A 110 -17.44 -9.58 -13.36
N TYR A 111 -16.51 -9.38 -12.42
CA TYR A 111 -15.35 -10.26 -12.20
C TYR A 111 -15.58 -11.31 -11.11
N GLY A 112 -16.83 -11.48 -10.68
CA GLY A 112 -17.25 -12.57 -9.78
C GLY A 112 -16.89 -12.38 -8.31
N VAL A 113 -16.54 -11.17 -7.89
CA VAL A 113 -16.06 -10.87 -6.53
C VAL A 113 -17.19 -10.35 -5.64
N PRO A 114 -17.56 -11.07 -4.57
CA PRO A 114 -18.59 -10.63 -3.63
C PRO A 114 -17.99 -9.71 -2.56
N VAL A 115 -17.67 -8.47 -2.90
CA VAL A 115 -17.04 -7.49 -1.97
C VAL A 115 -17.81 -7.30 -0.66
N THR A 116 -19.12 -7.55 -0.65
CA THR A 116 -19.95 -7.48 0.56
C THR A 116 -19.60 -8.54 1.61
N LYS A 117 -18.83 -9.56 1.26
CA LYS A 117 -18.32 -10.58 2.21
C LYS A 117 -17.02 -10.17 2.88
N GLY A 118 -16.41 -9.09 2.47
CA GLY A 118 -15.18 -8.54 3.04
C GLY A 118 -14.19 -8.08 1.97
N VAL A 119 -13.30 -7.19 2.38
CA VAL A 119 -12.20 -6.68 1.56
C VAL A 119 -10.88 -6.71 2.36
N PRO A 120 -9.71 -6.85 1.71
CA PRO A 120 -9.50 -6.90 0.24
C PRO A 120 -10.13 -8.14 -0.38
N ALA A 121 -10.58 -7.99 -1.63
CA ALA A 121 -11.20 -9.06 -2.38
C ALA A 121 -10.58 -9.15 -3.78
N LEU A 122 -10.06 -10.34 -4.14
CA LEU A 122 -9.23 -10.52 -5.33
C LEU A 122 -9.93 -11.29 -6.43
N SER A 123 -9.64 -10.89 -7.68
CA SER A 123 -9.90 -11.70 -8.87
C SER A 123 -8.63 -11.84 -9.69
N VAL A 124 -8.40 -13.02 -10.27
CA VAL A 124 -7.30 -13.27 -11.21
C VAL A 124 -7.88 -13.49 -12.59
N LEU A 125 -7.36 -12.75 -13.56
CA LEU A 125 -7.75 -12.87 -14.96
C LEU A 125 -6.58 -13.40 -15.78
N ASP A 126 -6.90 -14.11 -16.87
CA ASP A 126 -5.91 -14.35 -17.91
C ASP A 126 -5.65 -13.05 -18.73
N ASP A 127 -4.72 -13.13 -19.67
CA ASP A 127 -4.33 -12.04 -20.55
C ASP A 127 -5.40 -11.65 -21.60
N HIS A 128 -6.52 -12.37 -21.62
CA HIS A 128 -7.73 -12.05 -22.42
C HIS A 128 -8.89 -11.52 -21.56
N GLY A 129 -8.69 -11.37 -20.25
CA GLY A 129 -9.71 -10.87 -19.33
C GLY A 129 -10.71 -11.92 -18.84
N LYS A 130 -10.45 -13.22 -19.11
CA LYS A 130 -11.27 -14.30 -18.56
C LYS A 130 -10.93 -14.51 -17.09
N VAL A 131 -11.95 -14.58 -16.25
CA VAL A 131 -11.79 -14.87 -14.82
C VAL A 131 -11.29 -16.30 -14.63
N LEU A 132 -10.12 -16.46 -14.01
CA LEU A 132 -9.54 -17.72 -13.60
C LEU A 132 -9.85 -18.05 -12.15
N TYR A 133 -9.94 -17.00 -11.32
CA TYR A 133 -10.24 -17.09 -9.90
C TYR A 133 -10.96 -15.82 -9.44
N ALA A 134 -11.94 -16.01 -8.58
CA ALA A 134 -12.58 -14.93 -7.85
C ALA A 134 -12.74 -15.40 -6.39
N GLN A 135 -12.14 -14.63 -5.48
CA GLN A 135 -12.20 -15.01 -4.06
C GLN A 135 -13.58 -14.79 -3.46
N THR A 136 -13.87 -15.53 -2.40
CA THR A 136 -15.08 -15.34 -1.60
C THR A 136 -14.84 -14.37 -0.45
N ASN A 137 -13.82 -14.63 0.40
CA ASN A 137 -13.42 -13.79 1.53
C ASN A 137 -12.04 -14.16 2.10
N GLU A 138 -11.22 -14.91 1.35
CA GLU A 138 -9.99 -15.52 1.86
C GLU A 138 -8.97 -14.49 2.37
N PHE A 139 -8.92 -13.31 1.75
CA PHE A 139 -8.00 -12.23 2.14
C PHE A 139 -8.66 -11.13 3.01
N ALA A 140 -9.92 -11.29 3.39
CA ALA A 140 -10.63 -10.27 4.17
C ALA A 140 -10.13 -10.13 5.63
N ASP A 141 -9.20 -10.97 6.06
CA ASP A 141 -8.61 -10.97 7.42
C ASP A 141 -7.07 -10.98 7.35
N MET A 142 -6.50 -10.14 6.48
CA MET A 142 -5.05 -10.09 6.22
C MET A 142 -4.22 -9.79 7.46
N ARG A 143 -4.76 -9.03 8.41
CA ARG A 143 -4.06 -8.68 9.65
C ARG A 143 -3.74 -9.88 10.54
N HIS A 144 -4.42 -11.00 10.33
CA HIS A 144 -4.17 -12.27 11.02
C HIS A 144 -3.49 -13.32 10.13
N MET A 145 -3.20 -12.98 8.87
CA MET A 145 -2.52 -13.86 7.92
C MET A 145 -1.02 -13.58 7.89
N GLN A 146 -0.27 -14.50 7.30
CA GLN A 146 1.17 -14.36 7.06
C GLN A 146 1.43 -13.96 5.61
N ALA A 147 2.55 -13.29 5.37
CA ALA A 147 2.98 -12.94 4.01
C ALA A 147 3.12 -14.14 3.08
N THR A 148 3.43 -15.32 3.64
CA THR A 148 3.49 -16.59 2.91
C THR A 148 2.17 -17.00 2.26
N SER A 149 1.02 -16.60 2.82
CA SER A 149 -0.29 -16.83 2.18
C SER A 149 -0.38 -16.13 0.82
N VAL A 150 0.20 -14.93 0.71
CA VAL A 150 0.30 -14.21 -0.57
C VAL A 150 1.29 -14.90 -1.51
N THR A 151 2.42 -15.40 -0.98
CA THR A 151 3.38 -16.18 -1.77
C THR A 151 2.74 -17.42 -2.38
N GLU A 152 1.97 -18.16 -1.60
CA GLU A 152 1.23 -19.36 -2.04
C GLU A 152 0.20 -18.99 -3.12
N PHE A 153 -0.55 -17.92 -2.91
CA PHE A 153 -1.52 -17.41 -3.88
C PHE A 153 -0.85 -17.05 -5.22
N LEU A 154 0.22 -16.26 -5.19
CA LEU A 154 0.94 -15.86 -6.39
C LEU A 154 1.52 -17.07 -7.11
N ASN A 155 2.11 -18.03 -6.39
CA ASN A 155 2.64 -19.26 -7.01
C ASN A 155 1.56 -20.14 -7.64
N LYS A 156 0.37 -20.19 -7.04
CA LYS A 156 -0.76 -20.95 -7.55
C LYS A 156 -1.33 -20.35 -8.84
N TRP A 157 -1.36 -19.01 -8.92
CA TRP A 157 -2.04 -18.30 -9.99
C TRP A 157 -1.10 -17.63 -11.02
N LYS A 158 0.21 -17.82 -10.95
CA LYS A 158 1.13 -17.38 -12.02
C LYS A 158 0.86 -18.12 -13.34
N PRO A 159 1.19 -17.52 -14.51
CA PRO A 159 1.09 -18.15 -15.82
C PRO A 159 1.83 -19.48 -15.91
#